data_269a020b7516fcf5cd253e19da75d824
#
_entry.id   269a020b7516fcf5cd253e19da75d824
#
_cell.length_a   1.000
_cell.length_b   1.000
_cell.length_c   1.000
_cell.angle_alpha   90.00
_cell.angle_beta   90.00
_cell.angle_gamma   90.00
#
_symmetry.space_group_name_H-M   'P 1'
#
loop_
_entity.id
_entity.type
_entity.pdbx_description
1 polymer ?
#
loop_
_entity_poly.entity_id
_entity_poly.type
_entity_poly.pdbx_seq_one_letter_code
_entity_poly.pdbx_strand_id
1 'polypeptide(L)'
;MTAMLFWMTIAVISATWAAAQAQPAAARAAEVARLSVSQAMRAAAQGEVLFVDVRLPGQRGLGHIRGDVHVPVDQVAARAAELRRDRRLVFYCSCPAEESALAAAQILLRSGPADVAVLVGGFDAWLDAGGAIEVPATWEELFHVIEPPSGWGKTPVDSTRCRYTHDRRVAARGAASACVSCRADRAGRGLAGFSQRLDARPLFGRTVKLTAMIRAEDVTHAAYLWVAVEDPEGRIIARVRSENDPIHGTQDWHPIEVSGIVPPGVGKVVIGLSLEASGRVWLDDVHLVALEERGLPAISVDLANPDFEE
;
A
#
# COMPACT_ATOMS: atom_id res chain seq x y z
N MET A 1 -62.25 -63.47 60.03
CA MET A 1 -61.13 -63.90 59.23
C MET A 1 -61.11 -63.12 57.97
N THR A 2 -60.39 -62.04 57.91
CA THR A 2 -60.01 -61.37 56.63
C THR A 2 -58.97 -60.33 57.00
N ALA A 3 -57.73 -60.52 56.55
CA ALA A 3 -56.62 -59.64 56.78
C ALA A 3 -56.69 -58.49 55.85
N MET A 4 -56.65 -57.27 56.36
CA MET A 4 -56.46 -56.02 55.54
C MET A 4 -54.99 -55.67 55.51
N LEU A 5 -54.41 -55.76 54.36
CA LEU A 5 -53.05 -55.29 54.05
C LEU A 5 -53.09 -53.77 53.83
N PHE A 6 -52.39 -53.02 54.66
CA PHE A 6 -52.16 -51.59 54.51
C PHE A 6 -50.93 -51.37 53.62
N TRP A 7 -51.13 -50.80 52.48
CA TRP A 7 -50.04 -50.34 51.62
C TRP A 7 -49.61 -48.91 51.97
N MET A 8 -48.47 -48.76 52.60
CA MET A 8 -47.83 -47.44 52.77
C MET A 8 -47.10 -47.06 51.50
N THR A 9 -47.64 -46.10 50.83
CA THR A 9 -46.92 -45.46 49.70
C THR A 9 -45.95 -44.42 50.25
N ILE A 10 -44.64 -44.68 50.13
CA ILE A 10 -43.59 -43.70 50.42
C ILE A 10 -43.44 -42.81 49.20
N ALA A 11 -43.86 -41.55 49.34
CA ALA A 11 -43.59 -40.51 48.31
C ALA A 11 -42.15 -40.07 48.50
N VAL A 12 -41.29 -40.48 47.53
CA VAL A 12 -39.92 -39.97 47.39
C VAL A 12 -40.01 -38.61 46.71
N ILE A 13 -39.86 -37.54 47.50
CA ILE A 13 -39.68 -36.18 46.93
C ILE A 13 -38.27 -36.07 46.43
N SER A 14 -38.06 -36.28 45.15
CA SER A 14 -36.84 -35.96 44.46
C SER A 14 -36.73 -34.45 44.29
N ALA A 15 -36.00 -33.80 45.20
CA ALA A 15 -35.56 -32.41 45.00
C ALA A 15 -34.52 -32.39 43.90
N THR A 16 -34.94 -32.09 42.70
CA THR A 16 -34.01 -31.75 41.60
C THR A 16 -33.42 -30.39 41.89
N TRP A 17 -32.19 -30.37 42.39
CA TRP A 17 -31.39 -29.18 42.41
C TRP A 17 -31.01 -28.87 40.94
N ALA A 18 -31.73 -27.94 40.34
CA ALA A 18 -31.30 -27.26 39.15
C ALA A 18 -30.11 -26.39 39.53
N ALA A 19 -28.91 -26.94 39.47
CA ALA A 19 -27.68 -26.15 39.41
C ALA A 19 -27.79 -25.31 38.16
N ALA A 20 -28.19 -24.05 38.29
CA ALA A 20 -28.00 -23.05 37.26
C ALA A 20 -26.49 -22.94 37.05
N GLN A 21 -26.00 -23.68 36.08
CA GLN A 21 -24.66 -23.45 35.56
C GLN A 21 -24.69 -22.06 34.93
N ALA A 22 -24.27 -21.06 35.72
CA ALA A 22 -23.84 -19.80 35.17
C ALA A 22 -22.66 -20.14 34.23
N GLN A 23 -22.95 -20.30 32.95
CA GLN A 23 -21.91 -20.29 31.93
C GLN A 23 -21.14 -18.99 32.17
N PRO A 24 -19.78 -19.06 32.36
CA PRO A 24 -19.00 -17.84 32.33
C PRO A 24 -19.37 -17.16 31.03
N ALA A 25 -19.81 -15.91 31.12
CA ALA A 25 -20.07 -15.11 29.95
C ALA A 25 -18.80 -15.21 29.09
N ALA A 26 -18.85 -16.10 28.10
CA ALA A 26 -17.83 -16.18 27.09
C ALA A 26 -17.65 -14.74 26.61
N ALA A 27 -16.49 -14.17 26.84
CA ALA A 27 -16.20 -12.79 26.52
C ALA A 27 -16.65 -12.59 25.07
N ARG A 28 -17.82 -11.99 24.90
CA ARG A 28 -18.25 -11.51 23.59
C ARG A 28 -17.07 -10.67 23.13
N ALA A 29 -16.42 -11.09 22.07
CA ALA A 29 -15.40 -10.26 21.44
C ALA A 29 -16.03 -8.88 21.29
N ALA A 30 -15.56 -7.92 22.07
CA ALA A 30 -16.19 -6.61 22.12
C ALA A 30 -16.19 -6.09 20.70
N GLU A 31 -17.38 -5.87 20.16
CA GLU A 31 -17.53 -5.37 18.79
C GLU A 31 -16.87 -4.00 18.73
N VAL A 32 -15.82 -3.89 17.93
CA VAL A 32 -15.06 -2.65 17.80
C VAL A 32 -15.95 -1.63 17.09
N ALA A 33 -16.20 -0.50 17.73
CA ALA A 33 -17.01 0.57 17.17
C ALA A 33 -16.38 1.09 15.86
N ARG A 34 -17.22 1.50 14.93
CA ARG A 34 -16.79 2.10 13.65
C ARG A 34 -17.25 3.56 13.62
N LEU A 35 -16.32 4.48 13.39
CA LEU A 35 -16.61 5.90 13.23
C LEU A 35 -16.49 6.29 11.77
N SER A 36 -17.51 6.94 11.23
CA SER A 36 -17.36 7.62 9.93
C SER A 36 -16.39 8.80 10.08
N VAL A 37 -15.80 9.24 8.98
CA VAL A 37 -14.88 10.39 8.98
C VAL A 37 -15.55 11.62 9.59
N SER A 38 -16.82 11.89 9.26
CA SER A 38 -17.54 13.05 9.80
C SER A 38 -17.77 12.97 11.31
N GLN A 39 -17.99 11.77 11.86
CA GLN A 39 -18.08 11.55 13.31
C GLN A 39 -16.71 11.75 13.96
N ALA A 40 -15.67 11.17 13.39
CA ALA A 40 -14.31 11.29 13.90
C ALA A 40 -13.79 12.74 13.88
N MET A 41 -14.10 13.51 12.83
CA MET A 41 -13.76 14.93 12.76
C MET A 41 -14.43 15.77 13.85
N ARG A 42 -15.73 15.52 14.13
CA ARG A 42 -16.44 16.20 15.22
C ARG A 42 -15.84 15.86 16.57
N ALA A 43 -15.60 14.58 16.83
CA ALA A 43 -15.01 14.13 18.09
C ALA A 43 -13.57 14.67 18.27
N ALA A 44 -12.80 14.75 17.19
CA ALA A 44 -11.47 15.36 17.19
C ALA A 44 -11.50 16.84 17.55
N ALA A 45 -12.44 17.60 16.97
CA ALA A 45 -12.61 19.02 17.28
C ALA A 45 -13.00 19.28 18.75
N GLN A 46 -13.62 18.30 19.41
CA GLN A 46 -13.99 18.35 20.83
C GLN A 46 -12.90 17.77 21.76
N GLY A 47 -11.81 17.21 21.20
CA GLY A 47 -10.74 16.59 21.99
C GLY A 47 -11.11 15.24 22.60
N GLU A 48 -12.20 14.63 22.14
CA GLU A 48 -12.76 13.37 22.69
C GLU A 48 -12.05 12.12 22.20
N VAL A 49 -11.26 12.23 21.14
CA VAL A 49 -10.57 11.10 20.51
C VAL A 49 -9.06 11.31 20.43
N LEU A 50 -8.32 10.22 20.43
CA LEU A 50 -6.92 10.15 20.04
C LEU A 50 -6.80 9.16 18.88
N PHE A 51 -6.27 9.63 17.76
CA PHE A 51 -6.01 8.77 16.62
C PHE A 51 -4.76 7.91 16.86
N VAL A 52 -4.80 6.67 16.39
CA VAL A 52 -3.68 5.74 16.46
C VAL A 52 -3.40 5.25 15.04
N ASP A 53 -2.26 5.66 14.49
CA ASP A 53 -1.77 5.21 13.20
C ASP A 53 -1.10 3.84 13.34
N VAL A 54 -1.69 2.82 12.72
CA VAL A 54 -1.13 1.47 12.77
C VAL A 54 -0.43 1.05 11.47
N ARG A 55 -0.24 2.01 10.58
CA ARG A 55 0.47 1.81 9.31
C ARG A 55 1.96 1.61 9.54
N LEU A 56 2.62 1.06 8.51
CA LEU A 56 4.07 0.97 8.49
C LEU A 56 4.73 2.37 8.52
N PRO A 57 5.96 2.49 9.07
CA PRO A 57 6.66 3.78 9.16
C PRO A 57 6.75 4.52 7.82
N GLY A 58 7.01 3.79 6.71
CA GLY A 58 7.06 4.36 5.38
C GLY A 58 5.75 5.00 4.94
N GLN A 59 4.62 4.35 5.19
CA GLN A 59 3.29 4.89 4.89
C GLN A 59 2.97 6.14 5.73
N ARG A 60 3.33 6.11 7.03
CA ARG A 60 3.20 7.28 7.90
C ARG A 60 4.06 8.45 7.40
N GLY A 61 5.27 8.19 6.93
CA GLY A 61 6.16 9.20 6.34
C GLY A 61 5.53 9.96 5.18
N LEU A 62 4.50 9.41 4.55
CA LEU A 62 3.71 10.05 3.49
C LEU A 62 2.60 11.00 4.01
N GLY A 63 2.53 11.25 5.30
CA GLY A 63 1.54 12.06 5.99
C GLY A 63 0.67 11.22 6.93
N HIS A 64 0.19 11.84 7.99
CA HIS A 64 -0.62 11.20 9.02
C HIS A 64 -1.65 12.18 9.62
N ILE A 65 -2.64 11.67 10.33
CA ILE A 65 -3.65 12.53 10.99
C ILE A 65 -2.95 13.37 12.05
N ARG A 66 -3.22 14.67 12.03
CA ARG A 66 -2.60 15.62 12.96
C ARG A 66 -2.85 15.22 14.42
N GLY A 67 -1.76 15.18 15.21
CA GLY A 67 -1.81 14.88 16.64
C GLY A 67 -2.08 13.42 16.97
N ASP A 68 -1.91 12.50 16.04
CA ASP A 68 -2.01 11.06 16.28
C ASP A 68 -0.80 10.48 17.02
N VAL A 69 -0.93 9.23 17.43
CA VAL A 69 0.17 8.41 17.95
C VAL A 69 0.45 7.29 16.96
N HIS A 70 1.74 7.07 16.64
CA HIS A 70 2.14 5.99 15.76
C HIS A 70 2.50 4.72 16.53
N VAL A 71 1.74 3.68 16.31
CA VAL A 71 2.00 2.33 16.86
C VAL A 71 1.69 1.31 15.76
N PRO A 72 2.67 0.89 14.96
CA PRO A 72 2.48 -0.14 13.94
C PRO A 72 1.77 -1.37 14.49
N VAL A 73 0.93 -2.01 13.66
CA VAL A 73 0.04 -3.09 14.12
C VAL A 73 0.77 -4.23 14.83
N ASP A 74 1.97 -4.58 14.39
CA ASP A 74 2.85 -5.60 14.99
C ASP A 74 3.44 -5.19 16.35
N GLN A 75 3.44 -3.90 16.67
CA GLN A 75 3.95 -3.36 17.94
C GLN A 75 2.85 -3.09 18.98
N VAL A 76 1.58 -3.14 18.59
CA VAL A 76 0.46 -2.77 19.50
C VAL A 76 0.45 -3.60 20.77
N ALA A 77 0.74 -4.91 20.69
CA ALA A 77 0.77 -5.78 21.86
C ALA A 77 1.87 -5.35 22.87
N ALA A 78 3.06 -5.06 22.39
CA ALA A 78 4.19 -4.67 23.21
C ALA A 78 4.04 -3.24 23.78
N ARG A 79 3.40 -2.35 23.03
CA ARG A 79 3.28 -0.91 23.36
C ARG A 79 1.88 -0.52 23.88
N ALA A 80 1.05 -1.50 24.21
CA ALA A 80 -0.33 -1.27 24.70
C ALA A 80 -0.38 -0.36 25.94
N ALA A 81 0.64 -0.41 26.80
CA ALA A 81 0.75 0.44 27.99
C ALA A 81 1.02 1.91 27.68
N GLU A 82 1.56 2.23 26.52
CA GLU A 82 1.85 3.61 26.09
C GLU A 82 0.58 4.34 25.61
N LEU A 83 -0.45 3.58 25.23
CA LEU A 83 -1.69 4.13 24.72
C LEU A 83 -2.55 4.63 25.88
N ARG A 84 -2.79 5.94 25.89
CA ARG A 84 -3.65 6.60 26.88
C ARG A 84 -5.07 6.09 26.75
N ARG A 85 -5.75 5.87 27.92
CA ARG A 85 -7.11 5.33 27.98
C ARG A 85 -8.11 6.34 28.59
N ASP A 86 -7.73 7.61 28.63
CA ASP A 86 -8.53 8.71 29.15
C ASP A 86 -9.52 9.26 28.11
N ARG A 87 -9.43 8.80 26.88
CA ARG A 87 -10.33 9.15 25.76
C ARG A 87 -10.46 7.99 24.80
N ARG A 88 -11.40 8.08 23.86
CA ARG A 88 -11.57 7.07 22.81
C ARG A 88 -10.35 7.02 21.90
N LEU A 89 -9.83 5.81 21.67
CA LEU A 89 -8.76 5.56 20.72
C LEU A 89 -9.35 5.18 19.36
N VAL A 90 -9.05 5.96 18.33
CA VAL A 90 -9.52 5.71 16.97
C VAL A 90 -8.38 5.20 16.12
N PHE A 91 -8.36 3.90 15.89
CA PHE A 91 -7.35 3.24 15.07
C PHE A 91 -7.61 3.47 13.59
N TYR A 92 -6.55 3.70 12.81
CA TYR A 92 -6.66 3.83 11.37
C TYR A 92 -5.49 3.21 10.62
N CYS A 93 -5.78 2.71 9.41
CA CYS A 93 -4.80 2.22 8.42
C CYS A 93 -5.15 2.78 7.04
N SER A 94 -4.50 2.27 5.99
CA SER A 94 -4.83 2.52 4.58
C SER A 94 -5.29 1.26 3.85
N CYS A 95 -5.66 0.21 4.57
CA CYS A 95 -6.17 -1.03 3.97
C CYS A 95 -7.68 -0.93 3.67
N PRO A 96 -8.17 -1.58 2.58
CA PRO A 96 -9.53 -1.37 2.06
C PRO A 96 -10.67 -1.68 3.05
N ALA A 97 -10.49 -2.65 3.95
CA ALA A 97 -11.50 -3.10 4.92
C ALA A 97 -11.09 -2.83 6.38
N GLU A 98 -10.20 -1.86 6.61
CA GLU A 98 -9.66 -1.49 7.93
C GLU A 98 -9.08 -2.67 8.73
N GLU A 99 -8.60 -3.73 8.06
CA GLU A 99 -8.20 -5.00 8.69
C GLU A 99 -7.11 -4.79 9.75
N SER A 100 -6.06 -4.02 9.41
CA SER A 100 -4.95 -3.74 10.35
C SER A 100 -5.42 -2.90 11.53
N ALA A 101 -6.32 -1.94 11.32
CA ALA A 101 -6.89 -1.12 12.38
C ALA A 101 -7.79 -1.94 13.31
N LEU A 102 -8.61 -2.84 12.74
CA LEU A 102 -9.45 -3.77 13.51
C LEU A 102 -8.59 -4.74 14.33
N ALA A 103 -7.56 -5.32 13.72
CA ALA A 103 -6.63 -6.21 14.42
C ALA A 103 -5.95 -5.51 15.59
N ALA A 104 -5.46 -4.29 15.39
CA ALA A 104 -4.83 -3.46 16.42
C ALA A 104 -5.78 -3.15 17.59
N ALA A 105 -7.01 -2.72 17.28
CA ALA A 105 -8.03 -2.47 18.30
C ALA A 105 -8.36 -3.72 19.12
N GLN A 106 -8.48 -4.87 18.50
CA GLN A 106 -8.69 -6.16 19.16
C GLN A 106 -7.50 -6.59 20.03
N ILE A 107 -6.26 -6.34 19.56
CA ILE A 107 -5.05 -6.60 20.35
C ILE A 107 -5.07 -5.75 21.61
N LEU A 108 -5.40 -4.46 21.51
CA LEU A 108 -5.46 -3.58 22.66
C LEU A 108 -6.54 -4.02 23.66
N LEU A 109 -7.74 -4.41 23.20
CA LEU A 109 -8.83 -4.89 24.05
C LEU A 109 -8.45 -6.15 24.84
N ARG A 110 -7.59 -7.02 24.29
CA ARG A 110 -7.06 -8.19 25.02
C ARG A 110 -6.11 -7.80 26.15
N SER A 111 -5.47 -6.63 26.08
CA SER A 111 -4.58 -6.11 27.14
C SER A 111 -5.32 -5.37 28.26
N GLY A 112 -6.65 -5.26 28.18
CA GLY A 112 -7.52 -4.65 29.19
C GLY A 112 -8.57 -3.70 28.61
N PRO A 113 -9.50 -3.23 29.42
CA PRO A 113 -10.60 -2.38 28.97
C PRO A 113 -10.09 -1.08 28.33
N ALA A 114 -10.64 -0.73 27.17
CA ALA A 114 -10.39 0.53 26.49
C ALA A 114 -11.60 0.92 25.63
N ASP A 115 -11.86 2.21 25.50
CA ASP A 115 -12.84 2.72 24.53
C ASP A 115 -12.15 2.87 23.18
N VAL A 116 -12.45 1.96 22.27
CA VAL A 116 -11.79 1.84 20.96
C VAL A 116 -12.78 1.93 19.83
N ALA A 117 -12.35 2.53 18.74
CA ALA A 117 -13.06 2.56 17.48
C ALA A 117 -12.08 2.45 16.31
N VAL A 118 -12.61 2.18 15.11
CA VAL A 118 -11.88 2.19 13.85
C VAL A 118 -12.44 3.28 12.96
N LEU A 119 -11.57 4.02 12.30
CA LEU A 119 -11.93 5.03 11.32
C LEU A 119 -12.33 4.34 10.00
N VAL A 120 -13.60 4.47 9.61
CA VAL A 120 -14.11 3.89 8.35
C VAL A 120 -13.43 4.56 7.16
N GLY A 121 -12.87 3.73 6.27
CA GLY A 121 -12.11 4.16 5.11
C GLY A 121 -10.71 4.71 5.46
N GLY A 122 -10.31 4.66 6.73
CA GLY A 122 -8.96 4.92 7.20
C GLY A 122 -8.41 6.31 6.84
N PHE A 123 -7.09 6.35 6.62
CA PHE A 123 -6.38 7.60 6.31
C PHE A 123 -6.83 8.23 4.99
N ASP A 124 -7.13 7.40 3.99
CA ASP A 124 -7.52 7.91 2.67
C ASP A 124 -8.87 8.63 2.73
N ALA A 125 -9.85 8.06 3.45
CA ALA A 125 -11.14 8.70 3.65
C ALA A 125 -11.04 10.00 4.47
N TRP A 126 -10.14 10.05 5.46
CA TRP A 126 -9.85 11.27 6.22
C TRP A 126 -9.29 12.37 5.31
N LEU A 127 -8.33 12.01 4.45
CA LEU A 127 -7.70 12.92 3.50
C LEU A 127 -8.71 13.44 2.47
N ASP A 128 -9.53 12.55 1.88
CA ASP A 128 -10.56 12.90 0.90
C ASP A 128 -11.62 13.86 1.46
N ALA A 129 -11.89 13.78 2.77
CA ALA A 129 -12.79 14.67 3.48
C ALA A 129 -12.14 16.00 3.91
N GLY A 130 -10.88 16.25 3.55
CA GLY A 130 -10.15 17.47 3.94
C GLY A 130 -9.71 17.47 5.41
N GLY A 131 -9.56 16.31 6.03
CA GLY A 131 -9.11 16.18 7.42
C GLY A 131 -7.71 16.73 7.63
N ALA A 132 -7.45 17.34 8.79
CA ALA A 132 -6.15 17.90 9.11
C ALA A 132 -5.09 16.82 9.22
N ILE A 133 -4.00 16.99 8.48
CA ILE A 133 -2.85 16.07 8.47
C ILE A 133 -1.58 16.80 8.90
N GLU A 134 -0.64 16.04 9.40
CA GLU A 134 0.76 16.42 9.52
C GLU A 134 1.55 15.68 8.44
N VAL A 135 2.42 16.45 7.80
CA VAL A 135 3.38 15.94 6.82
C VAL A 135 4.76 16.20 7.43
N PRO A 136 5.62 15.21 7.62
CA PRO A 136 6.96 15.44 8.13
C PRO A 136 7.68 16.55 7.36
N ALA A 137 8.49 17.37 8.03
CA ALA A 137 9.23 18.48 7.39
C ALA A 137 10.12 17.98 6.23
N THR A 138 10.60 16.74 6.33
CA THR A 138 11.32 16.04 5.25
C THR A 138 10.45 15.77 4.01
N TRP A 139 9.12 15.85 4.16
CA TRP A 139 8.20 15.69 3.03
C TRP A 139 8.25 16.86 2.06
N GLU A 140 8.28 18.09 2.55
CA GLU A 140 8.39 19.27 1.68
C GLU A 140 9.76 19.32 0.98
N GLU A 141 10.82 18.91 1.66
CA GLU A 141 12.15 18.80 1.05
C GLU A 141 12.25 17.64 0.03
N LEU A 142 11.50 16.54 0.26
CA LEU A 142 11.42 15.39 -0.67
C LEU A 142 10.63 15.70 -1.93
N PHE A 143 9.75 16.72 -1.90
CA PHE A 143 8.75 16.96 -2.96
C PHE A 143 8.90 18.30 -3.70
N HIS A 144 10.06 18.93 -3.63
CA HIS A 144 10.31 20.16 -4.42
C HIS A 144 10.35 19.92 -5.93
N VAL A 145 10.41 18.67 -6.40
CA VAL A 145 10.39 18.37 -7.84
C VAL A 145 9.12 17.59 -8.18
N ILE A 146 8.13 18.30 -8.70
CA ILE A 146 6.88 17.73 -9.25
C ILE A 146 7.12 17.18 -10.68
N GLU A 147 8.28 17.45 -11.27
CA GLU A 147 8.64 17.04 -12.61
C GLU A 147 9.44 15.73 -12.58
N PRO A 148 9.21 14.83 -13.55
CA PRO A 148 10.05 13.67 -13.73
C PRO A 148 11.48 14.12 -14.09
N PRO A 149 12.50 13.30 -13.87
CA PRO A 149 13.85 13.58 -14.30
C PRO A 149 13.93 13.90 -15.78
N SER A 150 14.92 14.71 -16.18
CA SER A 150 15.14 15.12 -17.56
C SER A 150 15.08 13.94 -18.53
N GLY A 151 14.36 14.09 -19.64
CA GLY A 151 14.20 13.04 -20.66
C GLY A 151 13.14 11.99 -20.36
N TRP A 152 12.54 11.99 -19.18
CA TRP A 152 11.47 11.07 -18.78
C TRP A 152 10.12 11.77 -18.68
N GLY A 153 9.08 11.11 -19.18
CA GLY A 153 7.69 11.58 -19.07
C GLY A 153 6.96 10.88 -17.94
N LYS A 154 5.88 11.51 -17.46
CA LYS A 154 4.93 10.88 -16.53
C LYS A 154 4.02 9.93 -17.30
N THR A 155 3.78 8.76 -16.76
CA THR A 155 2.66 7.93 -17.21
C THR A 155 1.37 8.63 -16.80
N PRO A 156 0.40 8.86 -17.72
CA PRO A 156 -0.75 9.68 -17.46
C PRO A 156 -1.62 9.05 -16.38
N VAL A 157 -1.69 9.67 -15.24
CA VAL A 157 -2.59 9.32 -14.14
C VAL A 157 -2.90 10.54 -13.33
N ASP A 158 -4.02 10.52 -12.63
CA ASP A 158 -4.44 11.52 -11.68
C ASP A 158 -3.29 11.84 -10.70
N SER A 159 -2.65 12.96 -10.95
CA SER A 159 -1.44 13.40 -10.28
C SER A 159 -1.67 13.79 -8.81
N THR A 160 -2.93 13.82 -8.35
CA THR A 160 -3.26 14.22 -6.98
C THR A 160 -2.82 13.20 -5.93
N ARG A 161 -2.66 11.93 -6.33
CA ARG A 161 -2.31 10.81 -5.42
C ARG A 161 -0.90 10.31 -5.60
N CYS A 162 -0.21 10.72 -6.64
CA CYS A 162 1.14 10.28 -6.93
C CYS A 162 2.12 11.45 -7.03
N ARG A 163 3.33 11.21 -6.60
CA ARG A 163 4.44 12.14 -6.62
C ARG A 163 5.59 11.53 -7.41
N TYR A 164 6.28 12.39 -8.13
CA TYR A 164 7.47 12.05 -8.89
C TYR A 164 8.64 12.82 -8.30
N THR A 165 9.74 12.17 -8.05
CA THR A 165 10.89 12.78 -7.38
C THR A 165 12.16 12.35 -8.07
N HIS A 166 13.05 13.29 -8.31
CA HIS A 166 14.46 13.05 -8.55
C HIS A 166 15.13 12.93 -7.18
N ASP A 167 15.37 11.69 -6.73
CA ASP A 167 15.84 11.41 -5.36
C ASP A 167 17.36 11.35 -5.31
N ARG A 168 17.97 12.36 -4.70
CA ARG A 168 19.43 12.48 -4.53
C ARG A 168 19.96 11.83 -3.24
N ARG A 169 19.14 11.08 -2.54
CA ARG A 169 19.53 10.39 -1.29
C ARG A 169 19.50 8.88 -1.42
N VAL A 170 18.79 8.39 -2.41
CA VAL A 170 18.58 6.96 -2.66
C VAL A 170 18.95 6.68 -4.10
N ALA A 171 20.03 5.97 -4.34
CA ALA A 171 20.50 5.57 -5.66
C ALA A 171 21.06 4.15 -5.63
N ALA A 172 20.94 3.42 -6.74
CA ALA A 172 21.62 2.14 -6.92
C ALA A 172 23.05 2.38 -7.41
N ARG A 173 23.20 3.38 -8.28
CA ARG A 173 24.48 3.86 -8.80
C ARG A 173 24.50 5.38 -8.82
N GLY A 174 25.69 5.96 -8.78
CA GLY A 174 25.84 7.42 -8.83
C GLY A 174 25.27 8.12 -7.59
N ALA A 175 24.60 9.25 -7.80
CA ALA A 175 24.15 10.16 -6.78
C ALA A 175 22.62 10.38 -6.74
N ALA A 176 21.88 9.85 -7.71
CA ALA A 176 20.45 10.08 -7.81
C ALA A 176 19.68 8.91 -8.44
N SER A 177 18.36 8.88 -8.28
CA SER A 177 17.45 7.96 -8.94
C SER A 177 16.07 8.60 -9.16
N ALA A 178 15.25 7.99 -10.01
CA ALA A 178 13.86 8.41 -10.16
C ALA A 178 12.95 7.69 -9.17
N CYS A 179 12.14 8.41 -8.41
CA CYS A 179 11.19 7.83 -7.47
C CYS A 179 9.75 8.21 -7.85
N VAL A 180 8.86 7.23 -7.85
CA VAL A 180 7.41 7.43 -7.87
C VAL A 180 6.82 6.93 -6.56
N SER A 181 5.98 7.75 -5.94
CA SER A 181 5.26 7.44 -4.72
C SER A 181 3.77 7.69 -4.92
N CYS A 182 2.95 6.70 -4.64
CA CYS A 182 1.50 6.79 -4.78
C CYS A 182 0.76 6.41 -3.50
N ARG A 183 -0.40 7.05 -3.30
CA ARG A 183 -1.43 6.59 -2.37
C ARG A 183 -2.55 5.93 -3.17
N ALA A 184 -3.01 4.77 -2.73
CA ALA A 184 -4.16 4.13 -3.34
C ALA A 184 -5.45 4.93 -3.09
N ASP A 185 -6.39 4.86 -4.02
CA ASP A 185 -7.77 5.28 -3.77
C ASP A 185 -8.51 4.22 -2.93
N ARG A 186 -9.79 4.49 -2.58
CA ARG A 186 -10.63 3.53 -1.84
C ARG A 186 -10.84 2.21 -2.58
N ALA A 187 -10.66 2.19 -3.89
CA ALA A 187 -10.74 1.00 -4.73
C ALA A 187 -9.40 0.28 -4.88
N GLY A 188 -8.36 0.74 -4.17
CA GLY A 188 -7.01 0.17 -4.28
C GLY A 188 -6.33 0.51 -5.60
N ARG A 189 -6.83 1.52 -6.34
CA ARG A 189 -6.32 1.89 -7.66
C ARG A 189 -5.43 3.13 -7.56
N GLY A 190 -4.18 2.98 -7.82
CA GLY A 190 -3.24 4.02 -8.19
C GLY A 190 -2.47 3.49 -9.38
N LEU A 191 -2.15 4.32 -10.33
CA LEU A 191 -1.26 3.97 -11.43
C LEU A 191 -0.42 5.18 -11.74
N ALA A 192 0.87 5.07 -11.57
CA ALA A 192 1.81 6.13 -11.91
C ALA A 192 3.14 5.54 -12.32
N GLY A 193 3.95 6.30 -13.02
CA GLY A 193 5.26 5.82 -13.40
C GLY A 193 6.02 6.77 -14.30
N PHE A 194 7.15 6.30 -14.71
CA PHE A 194 8.01 6.99 -15.65
C PHE A 194 7.98 6.30 -17.01
N SER A 195 8.11 7.07 -18.06
CA SER A 195 8.24 6.52 -19.40
C SER A 195 9.15 7.38 -20.30
N GLN A 196 9.82 6.71 -21.23
CA GLN A 196 10.58 7.37 -22.28
C GLN A 196 10.17 6.81 -23.64
N ARG A 197 10.04 7.70 -24.64
CA ARG A 197 9.64 7.36 -26.02
C ARG A 197 10.83 7.45 -26.95
N LEU A 198 11.07 6.38 -27.69
CA LEU A 198 12.21 6.20 -28.58
C LEU A 198 11.74 5.99 -30.02
N ASP A 199 12.59 6.34 -30.99
CA ASP A 199 12.33 6.01 -32.40
C ASP A 199 12.40 4.49 -32.61
N ALA A 200 11.34 3.92 -33.15
CA ALA A 200 11.26 2.48 -33.35
C ALA A 200 12.04 1.99 -34.59
N ARG A 201 12.31 2.85 -35.55
CA ARG A 201 12.89 2.46 -36.84
C ARG A 201 14.22 1.68 -36.76
N PRO A 202 15.18 2.05 -35.91
CA PRO A 202 16.44 1.30 -35.78
C PRO A 202 16.24 -0.11 -35.16
N LEU A 203 15.06 -0.36 -34.57
CA LEU A 203 14.76 -1.55 -33.77
C LEU A 203 13.77 -2.50 -34.47
N PHE A 204 13.32 -2.18 -35.68
CA PHE A 204 12.35 -2.99 -36.41
C PHE A 204 12.77 -4.45 -36.56
N GLY A 205 11.85 -5.36 -36.21
CA GLY A 205 12.05 -6.80 -36.32
C GLY A 205 12.99 -7.39 -35.27
N ARG A 206 13.43 -6.61 -34.29
CA ARG A 206 14.36 -7.04 -33.22
C ARG A 206 13.65 -7.27 -31.91
N THR A 207 14.19 -8.17 -31.13
CA THR A 207 13.85 -8.27 -29.71
C THR A 207 14.67 -7.24 -28.93
N VAL A 208 14.01 -6.41 -28.16
CA VAL A 208 14.66 -5.48 -27.24
C VAL A 208 14.54 -6.02 -25.80
N LYS A 209 15.61 -5.85 -25.02
CA LYS A 209 15.65 -6.16 -23.60
C LYS A 209 15.89 -4.88 -22.82
N LEU A 210 14.96 -4.57 -21.95
CA LEU A 210 15.04 -3.49 -20.96
C LEU A 210 15.47 -4.08 -19.62
N THR A 211 16.48 -3.51 -19.02
CA THR A 211 16.93 -3.82 -17.66
C THR A 211 17.01 -2.55 -16.84
N ALA A 212 16.76 -2.64 -15.55
CA ALA A 212 16.89 -1.52 -14.62
C ALA A 212 17.13 -2.02 -13.21
N MET A 213 17.77 -1.22 -12.39
CA MET A 213 17.81 -1.40 -10.95
C MET A 213 16.54 -0.83 -10.34
N ILE A 214 15.88 -1.61 -9.50
CA ILE A 214 14.63 -1.21 -8.86
C ILE A 214 14.72 -1.46 -7.36
N ARG A 215 14.20 -0.51 -6.58
CA ARG A 215 13.96 -0.60 -5.16
C ARG A 215 12.50 -0.29 -4.88
N ALA A 216 11.89 -0.99 -3.94
CA ALA A 216 10.51 -0.81 -3.56
C ALA A 216 10.35 -0.62 -2.06
N GLU A 217 9.34 0.15 -1.65
CA GLU A 217 8.96 0.31 -0.26
C GLU A 217 7.44 0.39 -0.15
N ASP A 218 6.88 -0.53 0.65
CA ASP A 218 5.45 -0.61 0.96
C ASP A 218 4.52 -0.70 -0.26
N VAL A 219 4.97 -1.36 -1.32
CA VAL A 219 4.15 -1.57 -2.54
C VAL A 219 3.04 -2.56 -2.24
N THR A 220 1.79 -2.08 -2.23
CA THR A 220 0.63 -2.87 -1.76
C THR A 220 0.06 -3.82 -2.80
N HIS A 221 0.24 -3.54 -4.09
CA HIS A 221 -0.18 -4.44 -5.18
C HIS A 221 1.05 -4.86 -5.98
N ALA A 222 1.44 -4.09 -6.97
CA ALA A 222 2.62 -4.38 -7.75
C ALA A 222 3.19 -3.14 -8.45
N ALA A 223 4.46 -3.22 -8.82
CA ALA A 223 5.05 -2.36 -9.84
C ALA A 223 5.68 -3.22 -10.93
N TYR A 224 5.80 -2.67 -12.12
CA TYR A 224 6.26 -3.40 -13.30
C TYR A 224 7.19 -2.54 -14.15
N LEU A 225 8.32 -3.13 -14.55
CA LEU A 225 9.09 -2.64 -15.67
C LEU A 225 8.39 -3.09 -16.97
N TRP A 226 8.32 -2.24 -17.99
CA TRP A 226 7.60 -2.58 -19.21
C TRP A 226 8.19 -1.98 -20.47
N VAL A 227 7.95 -2.67 -21.57
CA VAL A 227 8.21 -2.22 -22.95
C VAL A 227 6.90 -2.22 -23.71
N ALA A 228 6.59 -1.15 -24.41
CA ALA A 228 5.41 -1.04 -25.26
C ALA A 228 5.81 -0.51 -26.66
N VAL A 229 4.94 -0.71 -27.63
CA VAL A 229 5.06 -0.13 -28.95
C VAL A 229 3.81 0.68 -29.28
N GLU A 230 4.02 1.88 -29.85
CA GLU A 230 2.98 2.79 -30.31
C GLU A 230 2.89 2.75 -31.85
N ASP A 231 1.67 2.84 -32.38
CA ASP A 231 1.47 3.09 -33.79
C ASP A 231 1.89 4.53 -34.17
N PRO A 232 1.91 4.90 -35.48
CA PRO A 232 2.23 6.26 -35.89
C PRO A 232 1.28 7.33 -35.34
N GLU A 233 0.06 6.93 -34.94
CA GLU A 233 -0.95 7.80 -34.31
C GLU A 233 -0.75 7.96 -32.80
N GLY A 234 0.24 7.27 -32.19
CA GLY A 234 0.59 7.35 -30.77
C GLY A 234 -0.26 6.47 -29.86
N ARG A 235 -0.98 5.49 -30.40
CA ARG A 235 -1.74 4.52 -29.61
C ARG A 235 -0.86 3.32 -29.25
N ILE A 236 -0.87 2.89 -28.01
CA ILE A 236 -0.18 1.65 -27.61
C ILE A 236 -0.92 0.45 -28.22
N ILE A 237 -0.22 -0.30 -29.06
CA ILE A 237 -0.74 -1.48 -29.73
C ILE A 237 -0.26 -2.80 -29.13
N ALA A 238 0.84 -2.77 -28.39
CA ALA A 238 1.30 -3.92 -27.60
C ALA A 238 2.13 -3.44 -26.40
N ARG A 239 2.08 -4.20 -25.30
CA ARG A 239 2.89 -3.98 -24.09
C ARG A 239 3.27 -5.32 -23.46
N VAL A 240 4.51 -5.43 -23.05
CA VAL A 240 5.03 -6.52 -22.24
C VAL A 240 5.50 -5.95 -20.91
N ARG A 241 5.22 -6.65 -19.82
CA ARG A 241 5.58 -6.25 -18.45
C ARG A 241 6.39 -7.37 -17.77
N SER A 242 7.12 -7.03 -16.73
CA SER A 242 7.82 -7.99 -15.86
C SER A 242 6.84 -8.77 -14.95
N GLU A 243 5.83 -9.43 -15.54
CA GLU A 243 4.76 -10.12 -14.80
C GLU A 243 5.25 -11.36 -14.03
N ASN A 244 6.33 -11.98 -14.50
CA ASN A 244 6.94 -13.14 -13.83
C ASN A 244 7.80 -12.75 -12.62
N ASP A 245 8.12 -11.47 -12.49
CA ASP A 245 8.90 -10.90 -11.39
C ASP A 245 8.28 -9.56 -10.98
N PRO A 246 7.07 -9.57 -10.40
CA PRO A 246 6.39 -8.35 -10.00
C PRO A 246 7.04 -7.78 -8.73
N ILE A 247 7.23 -6.47 -8.74
CA ILE A 247 7.78 -5.74 -7.61
C ILE A 247 6.65 -5.49 -6.62
N HIS A 248 6.77 -6.02 -5.40
CA HIS A 248 5.76 -5.85 -4.33
C HIS A 248 6.41 -5.77 -2.94
N GLY A 249 5.68 -5.25 -1.97
CA GLY A 249 6.17 -5.08 -0.60
C GLY A 249 7.35 -4.13 -0.51
N THR A 250 8.33 -4.48 0.31
CA THR A 250 9.59 -3.74 0.48
C THR A 250 10.75 -4.61 0.02
N GLN A 251 11.49 -4.12 -0.95
CA GLN A 251 12.62 -4.82 -1.57
C GLN A 251 13.77 -3.83 -1.74
N ASP A 252 14.98 -4.26 -1.46
CA ASP A 252 16.18 -3.47 -1.74
C ASP A 252 16.53 -3.52 -3.23
N TRP A 253 17.51 -2.74 -3.64
CA TRP A 253 17.96 -2.65 -5.02
C TRP A 253 18.25 -4.02 -5.62
N HIS A 254 17.58 -4.35 -6.70
CA HIS A 254 17.79 -5.57 -7.48
C HIS A 254 17.48 -5.32 -8.95
N PRO A 255 18.12 -6.04 -9.87
CA PRO A 255 17.89 -5.88 -11.29
C PRO A 255 16.57 -6.55 -11.69
N ILE A 256 15.75 -5.86 -12.48
CA ILE A 256 14.58 -6.40 -13.17
C ILE A 256 14.80 -6.32 -14.67
N GLU A 257 14.32 -7.31 -15.40
CA GLU A 257 14.38 -7.31 -16.86
C GLU A 257 13.03 -7.65 -17.51
N VAL A 258 12.82 -7.09 -18.70
CA VAL A 258 11.68 -7.42 -19.55
C VAL A 258 12.11 -7.36 -21.03
N SER A 259 11.61 -8.27 -21.85
CA SER A 259 11.91 -8.31 -23.27
C SER A 259 10.65 -8.23 -24.12
N GLY A 260 10.73 -7.51 -25.22
CA GLY A 260 9.64 -7.34 -26.18
C GLY A 260 10.12 -7.28 -27.61
N ILE A 261 9.27 -7.70 -28.55
CA ILE A 261 9.57 -7.62 -29.99
C ILE A 261 9.07 -6.27 -30.51
N VAL A 262 9.87 -5.62 -31.35
CA VAL A 262 9.50 -4.38 -32.06
C VAL A 262 9.05 -4.70 -33.47
N PRO A 263 7.74 -4.72 -33.76
CA PRO A 263 7.25 -5.02 -35.11
C PRO A 263 7.65 -3.93 -36.09
N PRO A 264 7.82 -4.27 -37.37
CA PRO A 264 7.96 -3.25 -38.43
C PRO A 264 6.72 -2.35 -38.51
N GLY A 265 6.93 -1.08 -38.81
CA GLY A 265 5.84 -0.12 -39.06
C GLY A 265 5.28 0.55 -37.84
N VAL A 266 5.74 0.23 -36.62
CA VAL A 266 5.37 0.96 -35.41
C VAL A 266 6.05 2.34 -35.36
N GLY A 267 5.43 3.31 -34.68
CA GLY A 267 5.95 4.67 -34.58
C GLY A 267 7.05 4.82 -33.54
N LYS A 268 6.79 4.32 -32.34
CA LYS A 268 7.66 4.45 -31.16
C LYS A 268 7.81 3.15 -30.40
N VAL A 269 8.96 2.98 -29.78
CA VAL A 269 9.14 2.09 -28.63
C VAL A 269 9.04 2.95 -27.38
N VAL A 270 8.25 2.49 -26.42
CA VAL A 270 8.08 3.17 -25.14
C VAL A 270 8.53 2.22 -24.04
N ILE A 271 9.44 2.70 -23.22
CA ILE A 271 9.92 1.97 -22.05
C ILE A 271 9.44 2.66 -20.78
N GLY A 272 9.28 1.93 -19.69
CA GLY A 272 8.89 2.57 -18.43
C GLY A 272 8.73 1.66 -17.27
N LEU A 273 8.48 2.30 -16.13
CA LEU A 273 8.07 1.70 -14.87
C LEU A 273 6.66 2.15 -14.57
N SER A 274 5.81 1.27 -14.05
CA SER A 274 4.52 1.63 -13.48
C SER A 274 4.37 1.07 -12.07
N LEU A 275 3.87 1.89 -11.15
CA LEU A 275 3.43 1.51 -9.81
C LEU A 275 1.90 1.42 -9.81
N GLU A 276 1.37 0.27 -9.49
CA GLU A 276 -0.07 0.01 -9.34
C GLU A 276 -0.43 -0.04 -7.85
N ALA A 277 -1.44 0.71 -7.46
CA ALA A 277 -1.92 0.93 -6.09
C ALA A 277 -1.05 1.92 -5.27
N SER A 278 -0.51 1.55 -4.12
CA SER A 278 0.25 2.46 -3.26
C SER A 278 1.65 1.95 -2.95
N GLY A 279 2.51 2.84 -2.50
CA GLY A 279 3.89 2.55 -2.15
C GLY A 279 4.87 3.53 -2.78
N ARG A 280 6.14 3.20 -2.70
CA ARG A 280 7.24 3.91 -3.35
C ARG A 280 8.07 2.95 -4.18
N VAL A 281 8.48 3.40 -5.36
CA VAL A 281 9.39 2.63 -6.21
C VAL A 281 10.43 3.58 -6.79
N TRP A 282 11.68 3.17 -6.67
CA TRP A 282 12.81 3.85 -7.28
C TRP A 282 13.28 3.08 -8.49
N LEU A 283 13.66 3.81 -9.52
CA LEU A 283 14.20 3.33 -10.79
C LEU A 283 15.57 3.96 -11.00
N ASP A 284 16.54 3.14 -11.37
CA ASP A 284 17.92 3.58 -11.62
C ASP A 284 18.63 2.65 -12.61
N ASP A 285 19.75 3.09 -13.17
CA ASP A 285 20.65 2.30 -14.03
C ASP A 285 19.88 1.58 -15.16
N VAL A 286 19.14 2.35 -15.96
CA VAL A 286 18.25 1.83 -17.00
C VAL A 286 19.01 1.56 -18.29
N HIS A 287 18.90 0.35 -18.83
CA HIS A 287 19.52 -0.03 -20.08
C HIS A 287 18.51 -0.66 -21.04
N LEU A 288 18.56 -0.27 -22.30
CA LEU A 288 17.81 -0.89 -23.39
C LEU A 288 18.79 -1.44 -24.45
N VAL A 289 18.69 -2.71 -24.72
CA VAL A 289 19.55 -3.38 -25.72
C VAL A 289 18.68 -4.11 -26.74
N ALA A 290 18.91 -3.85 -28.02
CA ALA A 290 18.38 -4.72 -29.05
C ALA A 290 19.31 -5.95 -29.17
N LEU A 291 18.75 -7.13 -28.96
CA LEU A 291 19.52 -8.38 -28.87
C LEU A 291 20.15 -8.76 -30.22
N GLU A 292 21.23 -9.52 -30.16
CA GLU A 292 21.82 -10.15 -31.36
C GLU A 292 20.82 -11.16 -31.92
N GLU A 293 20.39 -10.95 -33.15
CA GLU A 293 19.42 -11.84 -33.81
C GLU A 293 19.65 -11.83 -35.32
N ARG A 294 19.50 -12.98 -35.97
CA ARG A 294 19.50 -13.16 -37.44
C ARG A 294 20.73 -12.54 -38.15
N GLY A 295 21.90 -12.59 -37.51
CA GLY A 295 23.14 -12.04 -38.03
C GLY A 295 23.29 -10.52 -37.84
N LEU A 296 22.37 -9.87 -37.11
CA LEU A 296 22.50 -8.48 -36.69
C LEU A 296 23.14 -8.43 -35.31
N PRO A 297 24.21 -7.64 -35.10
CA PRO A 297 24.86 -7.51 -33.79
C PRO A 297 23.93 -6.86 -32.78
N ALA A 298 24.18 -7.11 -31.46
CA ALA A 298 23.50 -6.39 -30.41
C ALA A 298 23.77 -4.88 -30.52
N ILE A 299 22.77 -4.07 -30.16
CA ILE A 299 22.86 -2.61 -30.16
C ILE A 299 22.41 -2.08 -28.83
N SER A 300 23.27 -1.33 -28.15
CA SER A 300 22.83 -0.50 -27.01
C SER A 300 22.03 0.68 -27.54
N VAL A 301 20.88 0.94 -26.98
CA VAL A 301 20.02 2.07 -27.36
C VAL A 301 20.29 3.22 -26.41
N ASP A 302 20.64 4.39 -26.99
CA ASP A 302 20.87 5.59 -26.20
C ASP A 302 19.57 6.06 -25.55
N LEU A 303 19.57 6.14 -24.22
CA LEU A 303 18.48 6.66 -23.41
C LEU A 303 18.84 8.06 -22.92
N ALA A 304 17.84 8.91 -22.78
CA ALA A 304 18.04 10.19 -22.12
C ALA A 304 18.08 9.96 -20.60
N ASN A 305 19.14 10.45 -19.95
CA ASN A 305 19.31 10.39 -18.48
C ASN A 305 18.96 9.02 -17.87
N PRO A 306 19.64 7.93 -18.27
CA PRO A 306 19.28 6.57 -17.86
C PRO A 306 19.66 6.25 -16.41
N ASP A 307 20.57 7.01 -15.85
CA ASP A 307 21.10 6.95 -14.49
C ASP A 307 20.59 8.10 -13.60
N PHE A 308 19.75 8.95 -14.15
CA PHE A 308 19.09 10.05 -13.42
C PHE A 308 20.05 11.06 -12.76
N GLU A 309 21.25 11.23 -13.29
CA GLU A 309 22.25 12.16 -12.75
C GLU A 309 22.04 13.63 -13.16
N GLU A 310 21.16 13.91 -14.16
CA GLU A 310 20.85 15.23 -14.71
C GLU A 310 19.57 15.87 -14.17
#